data_2d1a3c5134a56f9b44c3934ab78d0eec
#
_entry.id   2d1a3c5134a56f9b44c3934ab78d0eec
#
_cell.length_a   1.000
_cell.length_b   1.000
_cell.length_c   1.000
_cell.angle_alpha   90.00
_cell.angle_beta   90.00
_cell.angle_gamma   90.00
#
_symmetry.space_group_name_H-M   'P 1'
#
loop_
_entity.id
_entity.type
_entity.pdbx_description
1 polymer ?
#
loop_
_entity_poly.entity_id
_entity_poly.type
_entity_poly.pdbx_seq_one_letter_code
_entity_poly.pdbx_strand_id
1 'polypeptide(L)'
;MSATGLDVFDKTLQTTNIWLDEIMAELGPERQVAWHVLGAVLHALRDRLQTGLAVHLGAQLPLLVRGLYYDQWRTSEQLVKQRSTEAFLEHVMERLSDIRPVNVRDATQAVFRVLNHHVDPHQVEKARQALPENIRKMWPATGAQGGAERFEPAA
;
A
#
# COMPACT_ATOMS: atom_id res chain seq x y z
N MET A 1 1.11 25.56 -15.86
CA MET A 1 -0.10 25.33 -16.65
C MET A 1 -0.71 23.98 -16.29
N SER A 2 -2.00 23.94 -16.12
CA SER A 2 -2.69 22.71 -15.74
C SER A 2 -2.85 21.76 -16.94
N ALA A 3 -2.47 20.51 -16.78
CA ALA A 3 -2.63 19.51 -17.83
C ALA A 3 -4.08 19.05 -17.98
N THR A 4 -4.87 19.09 -16.91
CA THR A 4 -6.25 18.60 -16.94
C THR A 4 -7.29 19.72 -16.89
N GLY A 5 -6.89 20.93 -16.56
CA GLY A 5 -7.78 22.06 -16.36
C GLY A 5 -8.37 22.18 -14.96
N LEU A 6 -8.05 21.23 -14.06
CA LEU A 6 -8.50 21.26 -12.67
C LEU A 6 -7.35 20.94 -11.74
N ASP A 7 -7.10 21.85 -10.79
CA ASP A 7 -6.01 21.68 -9.82
C ASP A 7 -6.12 20.37 -9.03
N VAL A 8 -7.34 19.99 -8.64
CA VAL A 8 -7.54 18.77 -7.86
C VAL A 8 -7.14 17.52 -8.66
N PHE A 9 -7.39 17.52 -9.95
CA PHE A 9 -6.98 16.41 -10.83
C PHE A 9 -5.47 16.39 -11.00
N ASP A 10 -4.88 17.56 -11.29
CA ASP A 10 -3.43 17.65 -11.46
C ASP A 10 -2.69 17.23 -10.22
N LYS A 11 -3.19 17.64 -9.05
CA LYS A 11 -2.55 17.34 -7.78
C LYS A 11 -2.61 15.86 -7.46
N THR A 12 -3.77 15.22 -7.63
CA THR A 12 -3.88 13.79 -7.33
C THR A 12 -3.09 12.95 -8.32
N LEU A 13 -3.02 13.35 -9.59
CA LEU A 13 -2.19 12.66 -10.58
C LEU A 13 -0.72 12.77 -10.21
N GLN A 14 -0.25 13.94 -9.83
CA GLN A 14 1.13 14.14 -9.43
C GLN A 14 1.48 13.31 -8.21
N THR A 15 0.63 13.34 -7.18
CA THR A 15 0.87 12.57 -5.96
C THR A 15 0.85 11.07 -6.24
N THR A 16 -0.11 10.61 -7.02
CA THR A 16 -0.20 9.19 -7.38
C THR A 16 1.05 8.75 -8.15
N ASN A 17 1.52 9.59 -9.06
CA ASN A 17 2.74 9.28 -9.80
C ASN A 17 3.97 9.16 -8.89
N ILE A 18 4.05 9.99 -7.85
CA ILE A 18 5.13 9.86 -6.86
C ILE A 18 5.08 8.49 -6.18
N TRP A 19 3.90 8.05 -5.78
CA TRP A 19 3.72 6.72 -5.18
C TRP A 19 4.16 5.61 -6.14
N LEU A 20 3.73 5.71 -7.40
CA LEU A 20 4.11 4.71 -8.40
C LEU A 20 5.60 4.71 -8.68
N ASP A 21 6.22 5.89 -8.71
CA ASP A 21 7.67 6.00 -8.92
C ASP A 21 8.45 5.26 -7.82
N GLU A 22 8.00 5.36 -6.58
CA GLU A 22 8.66 4.66 -5.47
C GLU A 22 8.53 3.15 -5.61
N ILE A 23 7.36 2.66 -6.04
CA ILE A 23 7.18 1.23 -6.29
C ILE A 23 8.04 0.79 -7.47
N MET A 24 8.06 1.57 -8.54
CA MET A 24 8.87 1.28 -9.73
C MET A 24 10.36 1.21 -9.42
N ALA A 25 10.82 2.01 -8.48
CA ALA A 25 12.23 1.97 -8.07
C ALA A 25 12.62 0.60 -7.52
N GLU A 26 11.69 -0.15 -6.98
CA GLU A 26 11.96 -1.48 -6.42
C GLU A 26 11.57 -2.61 -7.37
N LEU A 27 10.54 -2.44 -8.18
CA LEU A 27 9.97 -3.55 -8.97
C LEU A 27 10.23 -3.44 -10.48
N GLY A 28 10.77 -2.31 -10.94
CA GLY A 28 11.04 -2.13 -12.36
C GLY A 28 10.22 -1.01 -12.98
N PRO A 29 10.53 -0.63 -14.23
CA PRO A 29 10.12 0.64 -14.79
C PRO A 29 8.69 0.70 -15.31
N GLU A 30 7.90 -0.34 -15.15
CA GLU A 30 6.57 -0.38 -15.73
C GLU A 30 5.55 0.21 -14.77
N ARG A 31 5.01 1.36 -15.13
CA ARG A 31 4.02 2.08 -14.33
C ARG A 31 2.75 1.26 -14.13
N GLN A 32 2.33 0.52 -15.14
CA GLN A 32 1.15 -0.31 -15.07
C GLN A 32 1.31 -1.44 -14.05
N VAL A 33 2.50 -2.04 -13.98
CA VAL A 33 2.81 -3.05 -12.96
C VAL A 33 2.70 -2.44 -11.57
N ALA A 34 3.29 -1.26 -11.37
CA ALA A 34 3.23 -0.57 -10.08
C ALA A 34 1.79 -0.30 -9.65
N TRP A 35 0.95 0.12 -10.57
CA TRP A 35 -0.47 0.39 -10.28
C TRP A 35 -1.21 -0.88 -9.86
N HIS A 36 -1.00 -1.99 -10.58
CA HIS A 36 -1.64 -3.26 -10.23
C HIS A 36 -1.16 -3.79 -8.88
N VAL A 37 0.15 -3.66 -8.62
CA VAL A 37 0.73 -4.08 -7.34
C VAL A 37 0.13 -3.26 -6.20
N LEU A 38 0.06 -1.95 -6.36
CA LEU A 38 -0.53 -1.07 -5.34
C LEU A 38 -1.95 -1.50 -5.02
N GLY A 39 -2.78 -1.70 -6.05
CA GLY A 39 -4.16 -2.12 -5.85
C GLY A 39 -4.28 -3.48 -5.18
N ALA A 40 -3.47 -4.44 -5.61
CA ALA A 40 -3.52 -5.80 -5.06
C ALA A 40 -3.18 -5.81 -3.56
N VAL A 41 -2.13 -5.11 -3.17
CA VAL A 41 -1.70 -5.07 -1.77
C VAL A 41 -2.70 -4.29 -0.93
N LEU A 42 -3.19 -3.15 -1.42
CA LEU A 42 -4.18 -2.36 -0.70
C LEU A 42 -5.47 -3.14 -0.47
N HIS A 43 -5.92 -3.91 -1.45
CA HIS A 43 -7.13 -4.72 -1.30
C HIS A 43 -6.93 -5.86 -0.28
N ALA A 44 -5.79 -6.55 -0.34
CA ALA A 44 -5.49 -7.60 0.62
C ALA A 44 -5.41 -7.05 2.05
N LEU A 45 -4.82 -5.88 2.21
CA LEU A 45 -4.73 -5.19 3.49
C LEU A 45 -6.10 -4.78 3.98
N ARG A 46 -6.86 -4.07 3.14
CA ARG A 46 -8.20 -3.58 3.47
C ARG A 46 -9.11 -4.71 3.96
N ASP A 47 -9.06 -5.84 3.28
CA ASP A 47 -9.97 -6.96 3.57
C ASP A 47 -9.66 -7.64 4.91
N ARG A 48 -8.51 -7.33 5.51
CA ARG A 48 -8.12 -7.86 6.81
C ARG A 48 -8.30 -6.88 7.97
N LEU A 49 -8.73 -5.66 7.68
CA LEU A 49 -8.95 -4.63 8.70
C LEU A 49 -10.44 -4.53 9.03
N GLN A 50 -10.76 -4.22 10.28
CA GLN A 50 -12.12 -3.88 10.64
C GLN A 50 -12.54 -2.62 9.88
N THR A 51 -13.84 -2.52 9.60
CA THR A 51 -14.37 -1.46 8.73
C THR A 51 -13.94 -0.06 9.14
N GLY A 52 -14.03 0.26 10.43
CA GLY A 52 -13.63 1.58 10.91
C GLY A 52 -12.16 1.89 10.65
N LEU A 53 -11.31 0.91 10.91
CA LEU A 53 -9.87 1.08 10.69
C LEU A 53 -9.55 1.18 9.20
N ALA A 54 -10.22 0.37 8.38
CA ALA A 54 -10.03 0.42 6.93
C ALA A 54 -10.42 1.80 6.37
N VAL A 55 -11.52 2.37 6.87
CA VAL A 55 -11.97 3.70 6.45
C VAL A 55 -10.98 4.78 6.89
N HIS A 56 -10.46 4.69 8.11
CA HIS A 56 -9.49 5.66 8.59
C HIS A 56 -8.21 5.64 7.75
N LEU A 57 -7.74 4.46 7.39
CA LEU A 57 -6.58 4.35 6.50
C LEU A 57 -6.89 4.96 5.13
N GLY A 58 -8.05 4.65 4.57
CA GLY A 58 -8.47 5.19 3.27
C GLY A 58 -8.48 6.71 3.23
N ALA A 59 -8.86 7.34 4.34
CA ALA A 59 -8.90 8.81 4.42
C ALA A 59 -7.53 9.45 4.26
N GLN A 60 -6.46 8.70 4.50
CA GLN A 60 -5.08 9.19 4.37
C GLN A 60 -4.54 9.08 2.94
N LEU A 61 -5.25 8.39 2.06
CA LEU A 61 -4.74 8.11 0.72
C LEU A 61 -5.05 9.26 -0.24
N PRO A 62 -4.18 9.52 -1.22
CA PRO A 62 -4.50 10.48 -2.28
C PRO A 62 -5.78 10.07 -3.00
N LEU A 63 -6.51 11.03 -3.53
CA LEU A 63 -7.85 10.81 -4.06
C LEU A 63 -7.94 9.63 -5.03
N LEU A 64 -7.02 9.55 -5.98
CA LEU A 64 -7.04 8.48 -6.98
C LEU A 64 -6.70 7.13 -6.37
N VAL A 65 -5.72 7.10 -5.47
CA VAL A 65 -5.34 5.88 -4.74
C VAL A 65 -6.48 5.44 -3.81
N ARG A 66 -7.18 6.40 -3.20
CA ARG A 66 -8.35 6.10 -2.37
C ARG A 66 -9.44 5.41 -3.18
N GLY A 67 -9.67 5.86 -4.41
CA GLY A 67 -10.63 5.21 -5.30
C GLY A 67 -10.23 3.77 -5.59
N LEU A 68 -8.96 3.55 -5.89
CA LEU A 68 -8.43 2.20 -6.09
C LEU A 68 -8.61 1.33 -4.84
N TYR A 69 -8.32 1.89 -3.68
CA TYR A 69 -8.40 1.19 -2.39
C TYR A 69 -9.82 0.71 -2.10
N TYR A 70 -10.83 1.53 -2.37
CA TYR A 70 -12.23 1.19 -2.10
C TYR A 70 -12.90 0.39 -3.21
N ASP A 71 -12.28 0.32 -4.37
CA ASP A 71 -12.88 -0.34 -5.51
C ASP A 71 -13.20 -1.80 -5.19
N GLN A 72 -14.42 -2.23 -5.50
CA GLN A 72 -14.89 -3.61 -5.30
C GLN A 72 -14.92 -4.08 -3.84
N TRP A 73 -14.93 -3.16 -2.89
CA TRP A 73 -14.98 -3.52 -1.48
C TRP A 73 -16.39 -3.94 -1.07
N ARG A 74 -16.48 -5.09 -0.46
CA ARG A 74 -17.75 -5.63 0.05
C ARG A 74 -17.75 -5.60 1.57
N THR A 75 -18.25 -4.52 2.14
CA THR A 75 -18.25 -4.34 3.60
C THR A 75 -19.23 -5.26 4.31
N SER A 76 -20.21 -5.81 3.59
CA SER A 76 -21.17 -6.76 4.16
C SER A 76 -20.58 -8.15 4.39
N GLU A 77 -19.44 -8.45 3.79
CA GLU A 77 -18.78 -9.73 3.99
C GLU A 77 -17.95 -9.70 5.26
N GLN A 78 -17.73 -10.89 5.83
CA GLN A 78 -16.89 -10.99 7.00
C GLN A 78 -15.43 -10.72 6.64
N LEU A 79 -14.69 -10.23 7.64
CA LEU A 79 -13.25 -10.06 7.50
C LEU A 79 -12.59 -11.36 7.08
N VAL A 80 -11.56 -11.25 6.25
CA VAL A 80 -10.72 -12.40 5.90
C VAL A 80 -10.01 -12.85 7.16
N LYS A 81 -10.23 -14.10 7.53
CA LYS A 81 -9.72 -14.65 8.79
C LYS A 81 -8.43 -15.44 8.63
N GLN A 82 -7.99 -15.67 7.41
CA GLN A 82 -6.70 -16.34 7.20
C GLN A 82 -5.58 -15.45 7.71
N ARG A 83 -4.81 -16.00 8.62
CA ARG A 83 -3.82 -15.22 9.36
C ARG A 83 -2.38 -15.54 8.96
N SER A 84 -2.17 -16.41 8.00
CA SER A 84 -0.83 -16.76 7.57
C SER A 84 -0.29 -15.77 6.56
N THR A 85 1.03 -15.63 6.52
CA THR A 85 1.71 -14.84 5.49
C THR A 85 1.40 -15.39 4.11
N GLU A 86 1.38 -16.71 3.98
CA GLU A 86 1.11 -17.38 2.71
C GLU A 86 -0.26 -17.03 2.17
N ALA A 87 -1.30 -17.03 3.03
CA ALA A 87 -2.65 -16.65 2.61
C ALA A 87 -2.73 -15.19 2.17
N PHE A 88 -2.01 -14.30 2.86
CA PHE A 88 -1.95 -12.89 2.46
C PHE A 88 -1.30 -12.75 1.08
N LEU A 89 -0.16 -13.40 0.88
CA LEU A 89 0.56 -13.32 -0.39
C LEU A 89 -0.23 -13.95 -1.53
N GLU A 90 -0.95 -15.04 -1.27
CA GLU A 90 -1.85 -15.63 -2.28
C GLU A 90 -2.95 -14.67 -2.67
N HIS A 91 -3.54 -13.96 -1.71
CA HIS A 91 -4.57 -12.97 -1.97
C HIS A 91 -4.04 -11.84 -2.87
N VAL A 92 -2.81 -11.39 -2.60
CA VAL A 92 -2.14 -10.41 -3.46
C VAL A 92 -1.94 -10.98 -4.85
N MET A 93 -1.44 -12.20 -4.96
CA MET A 93 -1.14 -12.86 -6.24
C MET A 93 -2.36 -13.02 -7.13
N GLU A 94 -3.51 -13.27 -6.54
CA GLU A 94 -4.75 -13.45 -7.31
C GLU A 94 -5.06 -12.24 -8.20
N ARG A 95 -4.67 -11.06 -7.77
CA ARG A 95 -4.92 -9.83 -8.52
C ARG A 95 -3.78 -9.47 -9.47
N LEU A 96 -2.72 -10.24 -9.47
CA LEU A 96 -1.55 -9.97 -10.30
C LEU A 96 -1.42 -10.94 -11.48
N SER A 97 -2.45 -11.74 -11.73
CA SER A 97 -2.40 -12.78 -12.78
C SER A 97 -2.26 -12.21 -14.19
N ASP A 98 -2.71 -10.98 -14.41
CA ASP A 98 -2.73 -10.35 -15.73
C ASP A 98 -1.52 -9.50 -16.04
N ILE A 99 -0.54 -9.47 -15.15
CA ILE A 99 0.70 -8.72 -15.37
C ILE A 99 1.89 -9.67 -15.43
N ARG A 100 3.05 -9.15 -15.82
CA ARG A 100 4.26 -9.97 -15.80
C ARG A 100 4.53 -10.49 -14.40
N PRO A 101 5.17 -11.66 -14.27
CA PRO A 101 5.48 -12.18 -12.93
C PRO A 101 6.33 -11.21 -12.13
N VAL A 102 5.95 -11.00 -10.87
CA VAL A 102 6.71 -10.22 -9.90
C VAL A 102 6.88 -11.06 -8.65
N ASN A 103 7.94 -10.78 -7.90
CA ASN A 103 8.10 -11.39 -6.60
C ASN A 103 7.06 -10.77 -5.66
N VAL A 104 6.10 -11.58 -5.22
CA VAL A 104 4.95 -11.07 -4.48
C VAL A 104 5.34 -10.51 -3.11
N ARG A 105 6.36 -11.09 -2.48
CA ARG A 105 6.86 -10.57 -1.20
C ARG A 105 7.51 -9.20 -1.38
N ASP A 106 8.33 -9.05 -2.41
CA ASP A 106 8.96 -7.77 -2.73
C ASP A 106 7.91 -6.71 -3.07
N ALA A 107 6.90 -7.10 -3.84
CA ALA A 107 5.79 -6.21 -4.20
C ALA A 107 5.05 -5.73 -2.94
N THR A 108 4.74 -6.63 -2.04
CA THR A 108 4.06 -6.30 -0.79
C THR A 108 4.88 -5.34 0.06
N GLN A 109 6.17 -5.62 0.21
CA GLN A 109 7.07 -4.77 1.00
C GLN A 109 7.23 -3.39 0.37
N ALA A 110 7.27 -3.31 -0.96
CA ALA A 110 7.37 -2.02 -1.65
C ALA A 110 6.16 -1.14 -1.31
N VAL A 111 4.96 -1.70 -1.32
CA VAL A 111 3.75 -0.95 -0.98
C VAL A 111 3.77 -0.54 0.49
N PHE A 112 4.19 -1.44 1.38
CA PHE A 112 4.27 -1.11 2.81
C PHE A 112 5.24 0.06 3.06
N ARG A 113 6.35 0.12 2.33
CA ARG A 113 7.29 1.26 2.43
C ARG A 113 6.67 2.55 1.95
N VAL A 114 5.91 2.51 0.86
CA VAL A 114 5.21 3.69 0.35
C VAL A 114 4.20 4.20 1.38
N LEU A 115 3.46 3.29 2.02
CA LEU A 115 2.53 3.67 3.07
C LEU A 115 3.27 4.30 4.26
N ASN A 116 4.39 3.73 4.67
CA ASN A 116 5.20 4.30 5.75
C ASN A 116 5.69 5.71 5.41
N HIS A 117 6.01 5.94 4.15
CA HIS A 117 6.55 7.22 3.71
C HIS A 117 5.49 8.33 3.66
N HIS A 118 4.28 7.99 3.25
CA HIS A 118 3.28 9.00 2.91
C HIS A 118 2.08 9.08 3.84
N VAL A 119 1.79 8.03 4.59
CA VAL A 119 0.62 8.00 5.47
C VAL A 119 1.04 8.38 6.89
N ASP A 120 0.12 9.01 7.62
CA ASP A 120 0.34 9.37 9.01
C ASP A 120 0.81 8.16 9.81
N PRO A 121 1.94 8.27 10.53
CA PRO A 121 2.50 7.15 11.31
C PRO A 121 1.52 6.51 12.29
N HIS A 122 0.60 7.27 12.88
CA HIS A 122 -0.40 6.72 13.78
C HIS A 122 -1.35 5.78 13.06
N GLN A 123 -1.77 6.13 11.84
CA GLN A 123 -2.65 5.28 11.06
C GLN A 123 -1.93 4.04 10.56
N VAL A 124 -0.67 4.19 10.16
CA VAL A 124 0.16 3.06 9.76
C VAL A 124 0.29 2.07 10.91
N GLU A 125 0.61 2.57 12.10
CA GLU A 125 0.84 1.70 13.25
C GLU A 125 -0.45 0.98 13.67
N LYS A 126 -1.58 1.66 13.62
CA LYS A 126 -2.88 1.02 13.92
C LYS A 126 -3.17 -0.12 12.94
N ALA A 127 -2.90 0.10 11.65
CA ALA A 127 -3.10 -0.94 10.64
C ALA A 127 -2.15 -2.12 10.89
N ARG A 128 -0.88 -1.83 11.18
CA ARG A 128 0.10 -2.87 11.46
C ARG A 128 -0.32 -3.73 12.66
N GLN A 129 -0.73 -3.09 13.75
CA GLN A 129 -1.11 -3.80 14.96
C GLN A 129 -2.37 -4.66 14.79
N ALA A 130 -3.21 -4.34 13.82
CA ALA A 130 -4.39 -5.13 13.52
C ALA A 130 -4.06 -6.41 12.73
N LEU A 131 -2.86 -6.50 12.18
CA LEU A 131 -2.44 -7.64 11.37
C LEU A 131 -1.76 -8.70 12.23
N PRO A 132 -1.80 -9.99 11.80
CA PRO A 132 -1.04 -11.03 12.48
C PRO A 132 0.46 -10.71 12.48
N GLU A 133 1.16 -11.21 13.48
CA GLU A 133 2.58 -10.91 13.66
C GLU A 133 3.43 -11.25 12.44
N ASN A 134 3.16 -12.39 11.82
CA ASN A 134 3.94 -12.83 10.67
C ASN A 134 3.76 -11.92 9.44
N ILE A 135 2.58 -11.34 9.26
CA ILE A 135 2.36 -10.32 8.21
C ILE A 135 3.02 -9.01 8.62
N ARG A 136 2.87 -8.63 9.89
CA ARG A 136 3.46 -7.41 10.42
C ARG A 136 4.97 -7.38 10.24
N LYS A 137 5.63 -8.53 10.27
CA LYS A 137 7.08 -8.61 10.07
C LYS A 137 7.51 -8.16 8.68
N MET A 138 6.63 -8.25 7.68
CA MET A 138 6.92 -7.74 6.34
C MET A 138 6.75 -6.22 6.26
N TRP A 139 6.17 -5.62 7.26
CA TRP A 139 5.86 -4.19 7.31
C TRP A 139 6.67 -3.54 8.44
N PRO A 140 7.87 -3.03 8.14
CA PRO A 140 8.71 -2.46 9.19
C PRO A 140 8.04 -1.28 9.88
N ALA A 141 8.33 -1.12 11.17
CA ALA A 141 7.81 0.01 11.92
C ALA A 141 8.41 1.31 11.40
N THR A 142 7.61 2.36 11.39
CA THR A 142 8.03 3.67 10.88
C THR A 142 9.25 4.21 11.63
N GLY A 143 9.29 4.00 12.95
CA GLY A 143 10.39 4.47 13.78
C GLY A 143 11.72 3.81 13.46
N ALA A 144 11.70 2.52 13.13
CA ALA A 144 12.92 1.80 12.77
C ALA A 144 13.55 2.36 11.49
N GLN A 145 12.69 2.70 10.55
CA GLN A 145 13.13 3.29 9.29
C GLN A 145 13.79 4.64 9.50
N GLY A 146 13.17 5.48 10.29
CA GLY A 146 13.72 6.79 10.61
C GLY A 146 15.03 6.70 11.39
N GLY A 147 15.16 5.68 12.20
CA GLY A 147 16.40 5.45 12.95
C GLY A 147 17.57 5.13 12.04
N ALA A 148 17.32 4.28 11.06
CA ALA A 148 18.35 3.92 10.10
C ALA A 148 18.83 5.13 9.31
N GLU A 149 17.90 5.95 8.87
CA GLU A 149 18.24 7.16 8.11
C GLU A 149 19.09 8.13 8.92
N ARG A 150 18.85 8.20 10.21
CA ARG A 150 19.59 9.13 11.05
C ARG A 150 21.04 8.72 11.28
N PHE A 151 21.34 7.45 11.16
CA PHE A 151 22.70 6.98 11.36
C PHE A 151 23.59 7.19 10.15
N GLU A 152 23.00 7.17 8.99
CA GLU A 152 23.76 7.33 7.75
C GLU A 152 24.57 8.61 7.68
N PRO A 153 23.99 9.77 7.93
CA PRO A 153 24.77 11.01 7.79
C PRO A 153 25.80 11.21 8.88
N ALA A 154 25.68 10.53 9.98
CA ALA A 154 26.58 10.73 11.09
C ALA A 154 27.95 10.11 10.87
N ALA A 155 28.04 9.24 9.91
CA ALA A 155 29.31 8.67 9.54
C ALA A 155 30.13 9.63 8.69
#